data_d1c195e045a51c01df864795dd416e87
#
_entry.id   d1c195e045a51c01df864795dd416e87
#
_cell.length_a   1.000
_cell.length_b   1.000
_cell.length_c   1.000
_cell.angle_alpha   90.00
_cell.angle_beta   90.00
_cell.angle_gamma   90.00
#
_symmetry.space_group_name_H-M   'P 1'
#
loop_
_entity.id
_entity.type
_entity.pdbx_description
1 polymer ?
#
loop_
_entity_poly.entity_id
_entity_poly.type
_entity_poly.pdbx_seq_one_letter_code
_entity_poly.pdbx_strand_id
1 'polypeptide(L)'
;ICLEKGVTTTVDVIPSTKFRLKIFINGISYPNALVSRSVVNQMINKSDCRQELIINHFLNVPILCGYGSSGSSALSLSYALNESLNLGFTKIEAAQKAHVAEIKCKTGLGTVLGTYYGGAQIRSHPGAPGIGKVSPISITNKNTIASFTLGHLPTSNILNNSKLIKLINIL
;
A
#
# COMPACT_ATOMS: atom_id res chain seq x y z
N ILE A 1 -3.49 0.64 -14.14
CA ILE A 1 -4.50 -0.42 -14.25
C ILE A 1 -4.46 -1.25 -12.98
N CYS A 2 -5.63 -1.53 -12.38
CA CYS A 2 -5.75 -2.42 -11.25
C CYS A 2 -6.04 -3.84 -11.73
N LEU A 3 -5.45 -4.81 -11.05
CA LEU A 3 -5.69 -6.23 -11.26
C LEU A 3 -6.80 -6.70 -10.31
N GLU A 4 -7.51 -7.77 -10.67
CA GLU A 4 -8.45 -8.46 -9.77
C GLU A 4 -7.71 -9.14 -8.61
N LYS A 5 -6.50 -9.66 -8.89
CA LYS A 5 -5.61 -10.21 -7.87
C LYS A 5 -4.79 -9.11 -7.22
N GLY A 6 -4.74 -9.12 -5.91
CA GLY A 6 -4.06 -8.06 -5.16
C GLY A 6 -3.62 -8.53 -3.78
N VAL A 7 -3.91 -7.72 -2.78
CA VAL A 7 -3.55 -7.99 -1.38
C VAL A 7 -4.81 -7.96 -0.51
N THR A 8 -4.99 -9.00 0.28
CA THR A 8 -5.96 -9.05 1.38
C THR A 8 -5.20 -8.91 2.70
N THR A 9 -5.73 -8.10 3.62
CA THR A 9 -5.12 -7.91 4.94
C THR A 9 -6.14 -8.19 6.03
N THR A 10 -5.75 -9.00 7.01
CA THR A 10 -6.49 -9.16 8.27
C THR A 10 -5.72 -8.55 9.42
N VAL A 11 -6.44 -8.06 10.43
CA VAL A 11 -5.88 -7.52 11.66
C VAL A 11 -6.62 -8.15 12.84
N ASP A 12 -5.89 -8.96 13.62
CA ASP A 12 -6.39 -9.48 14.87
C ASP A 12 -5.94 -8.56 16.00
N VAL A 13 -6.88 -8.18 16.86
CA VAL A 13 -6.66 -7.27 18.00
C VAL A 13 -6.79 -8.06 19.29
N ILE A 14 -5.70 -8.18 20.04
CA ILE A 14 -5.64 -8.95 21.28
C ILE A 14 -5.34 -8.00 22.44
N PRO A 15 -6.12 -8.03 23.54
CA PRO A 15 -5.84 -7.25 24.74
C PRO A 15 -4.42 -7.52 25.26
N SER A 16 -3.69 -6.47 25.63
CA SER A 16 -2.31 -6.57 26.13
C SER A 16 -2.01 -5.43 27.10
N THR A 17 -1.04 -5.61 27.99
CA THR A 17 -0.59 -4.57 28.91
C THR A 17 0.23 -3.47 28.25
N LYS A 18 0.77 -3.76 27.06
CA LYS A 18 1.55 -2.82 26.25
C LYS A 18 1.34 -3.07 24.77
N PHE A 19 1.61 -2.08 23.93
CA PHE A 19 1.57 -2.23 22.48
C PHE A 19 2.56 -3.30 22.00
N ARG A 20 2.06 -4.23 21.20
CA ARG A 20 2.85 -5.24 20.49
C ARG A 20 2.40 -5.30 19.03
N LEU A 21 3.31 -5.65 18.14
CA LEU A 21 3.03 -5.71 16.70
C LEU A 21 3.73 -6.92 16.08
N LYS A 22 2.93 -7.82 15.52
CA LYS A 22 3.39 -8.95 14.70
C LYS A 22 2.87 -8.77 13.28
N ILE A 23 3.72 -9.01 12.28
CA ILE A 23 3.37 -8.86 10.86
C ILE A 23 3.79 -10.14 10.15
N PHE A 24 2.87 -10.66 9.34
CA PHE A 24 3.08 -11.82 8.50
C PHE A 24 2.75 -11.48 7.06
N ILE A 25 3.51 -12.05 6.12
CA ILE A 25 3.27 -11.98 4.68
C ILE A 25 3.20 -13.41 4.17
N ASN A 26 2.06 -13.82 3.64
CA ASN A 26 1.80 -15.20 3.20
C ASN A 26 2.21 -16.25 4.27
N GLY A 27 1.88 -15.99 5.53
CA GLY A 27 2.18 -16.87 6.67
C GLY A 27 3.61 -16.78 7.21
N ILE A 28 4.51 -16.06 6.55
CA ILE A 28 5.91 -15.89 6.99
C ILE A 28 6.02 -14.64 7.86
N SER A 29 6.69 -14.75 9.00
CA SER A 29 6.92 -13.61 9.90
C SER A 29 7.82 -12.57 9.24
N TYR A 30 7.35 -11.32 9.22
CA TYR A 30 8.06 -10.20 8.58
C TYR A 30 8.11 -8.97 9.51
N PRO A 31 8.87 -9.06 10.62
CA PRO A 31 8.87 -8.01 11.66
C PRO A 31 9.35 -6.65 11.15
N ASN A 32 10.12 -6.62 10.07
CA ASN A 32 10.69 -5.41 9.47
C ASN A 32 9.89 -4.91 8.23
N ALA A 33 8.61 -5.23 8.12
CA ALA A 33 7.73 -4.70 7.07
C ALA A 33 7.56 -3.19 7.24
N LEU A 34 8.47 -2.40 6.64
CA LEU A 34 8.59 -0.95 6.84
C LEU A 34 7.28 -0.21 6.56
N VAL A 35 6.63 -0.54 5.44
CA VAL A 35 5.38 0.13 5.02
C VAL A 35 4.25 -0.16 6.02
N SER A 36 4.06 -1.43 6.40
CA SER A 36 3.02 -1.81 7.37
C SER A 36 3.26 -1.14 8.72
N ARG A 37 4.51 -1.10 9.19
CA ARG A 37 4.88 -0.35 10.41
C ARG A 37 4.60 1.15 10.27
N SER A 38 4.87 1.72 9.11
CA SER A 38 4.59 3.13 8.82
C SER A 38 3.09 3.44 8.84
N VAL A 39 2.26 2.56 8.25
CA VAL A 39 0.78 2.67 8.30
C VAL A 39 0.30 2.65 9.74
N VAL A 40 0.74 1.66 10.53
CA VAL A 40 0.39 1.58 11.97
C VAL A 40 0.76 2.88 12.70
N ASN A 41 1.95 3.42 12.46
CA ASN A 41 2.40 4.68 13.07
C ASN A 41 1.59 5.92 12.63
N GLN A 42 1.00 5.89 11.43
CA GLN A 42 0.14 6.98 10.94
C GLN A 42 -1.27 6.91 11.54
N MET A 43 -1.71 5.74 11.97
CA MET A 43 -3.09 5.52 12.38
C MET A 43 -3.26 5.43 13.89
N ILE A 44 -2.24 4.99 14.63
CA ILE A 44 -2.34 4.66 16.05
C ILE A 44 -1.28 5.40 16.84
N ASN A 45 -1.70 5.99 17.97
CA ASN A 45 -0.77 6.43 19.00
C ASN A 45 -0.38 5.22 19.87
N LYS A 46 0.85 4.75 19.72
CA LYS A 46 1.35 3.54 20.39
C LYS A 46 1.45 3.68 21.92
N SER A 47 1.63 4.89 22.44
CA SER A 47 1.74 5.15 23.86
C SER A 47 0.43 4.83 24.59
N ASP A 48 -0.70 5.02 23.92
CA ASP A 48 -2.03 4.85 24.47
C ASP A 48 -2.64 3.48 24.14
N CYS A 49 -2.02 2.75 23.22
CA CYS A 49 -2.50 1.46 22.77
C CYS A 49 -2.08 0.34 23.74
N ARG A 50 -3.07 -0.37 24.30
CA ARG A 50 -2.90 -1.52 25.19
C ARG A 50 -3.34 -2.81 24.50
N GLN A 51 -2.81 -3.04 23.29
CA GLN A 51 -3.21 -4.15 22.43
C GLN A 51 -2.00 -4.76 21.74
N GLU A 52 -2.09 -6.04 21.44
CA GLU A 52 -1.24 -6.73 20.48
C GLU A 52 -1.98 -6.78 19.15
N LEU A 53 -1.36 -6.28 18.10
CA LEU A 53 -1.87 -6.35 16.73
C LEU A 53 -1.13 -7.46 15.98
N ILE A 54 -1.90 -8.39 15.40
CA ILE A 54 -1.38 -9.41 14.49
C ILE A 54 -1.91 -9.09 13.11
N ILE A 55 -1.01 -8.70 12.22
CA ILE A 55 -1.30 -8.30 10.84
C ILE A 55 -0.89 -9.43 9.92
N ASN A 56 -1.83 -9.93 9.11
CA ASN A 56 -1.57 -10.92 8.09
C ASN A 56 -1.87 -10.33 6.71
N HIS A 57 -0.87 -10.21 5.86
CA HIS A 57 -1.01 -9.87 4.44
C HIS A 57 -0.99 -11.13 3.59
N PHE A 58 -2.03 -11.33 2.79
CA PHE A 58 -2.13 -12.39 1.78
C PHE A 58 -1.97 -11.77 0.40
N LEU A 59 -0.83 -12.00 -0.23
CA LEU A 59 -0.46 -11.44 -1.53
C LEU A 59 -0.69 -12.49 -2.62
N ASN A 60 -1.55 -12.16 -3.58
CA ASN A 60 -1.80 -12.95 -4.78
C ASN A 60 -1.07 -12.38 -6.01
N VAL A 61 -0.07 -11.53 -5.78
CA VAL A 61 0.80 -10.93 -6.80
C VAL A 61 2.26 -11.02 -6.35
N PRO A 62 3.22 -11.10 -7.29
CA PRO A 62 4.64 -11.14 -6.94
C PRO A 62 5.09 -9.89 -6.18
N ILE A 63 5.95 -10.09 -5.18
CA ILE A 63 6.52 -9.01 -4.37
C ILE A 63 7.72 -8.39 -5.11
N LEU A 64 7.89 -7.07 -5.04
CA LEU A 64 9.00 -6.32 -5.65
C LEU A 64 9.10 -6.44 -7.18
N CYS A 65 8.01 -6.79 -7.86
CA CYS A 65 7.98 -7.00 -9.30
C CYS A 65 7.14 -5.95 -10.05
N GLY A 66 6.89 -4.79 -9.44
CA GLY A 66 6.15 -3.70 -10.09
C GLY A 66 4.63 -3.81 -10.06
N TYR A 67 4.06 -4.83 -9.41
CA TYR A 67 2.61 -5.03 -9.31
C TYR A 67 1.93 -4.19 -8.22
N GLY A 68 2.63 -3.26 -7.61
CA GLY A 68 2.05 -2.36 -6.60
C GLY A 68 1.68 -3.03 -5.28
N SER A 69 2.28 -4.19 -4.96
CA SER A 69 1.99 -4.95 -3.74
C SER A 69 2.15 -4.13 -2.46
N SER A 70 3.13 -3.24 -2.41
CA SER A 70 3.39 -2.36 -1.26
C SER A 70 2.22 -1.40 -1.01
N GLY A 71 1.79 -0.64 -2.02
CA GLY A 71 0.68 0.31 -1.90
C GLY A 71 -0.66 -0.36 -1.65
N SER A 72 -0.88 -1.53 -2.25
CA SER A 72 -2.08 -2.33 -2.00
C SER A 72 -2.09 -2.87 -0.56
N SER A 73 -0.94 -3.32 -0.02
CA SER A 73 -0.80 -3.72 1.39
C SER A 73 -1.04 -2.54 2.33
N ALA A 74 -0.49 -1.37 2.01
CA ALA A 74 -0.70 -0.16 2.81
C ALA A 74 -2.17 0.23 2.88
N LEU A 75 -2.85 0.23 1.73
CA LEU A 75 -4.27 0.61 1.63
C LEU A 75 -5.17 -0.40 2.35
N SER A 76 -5.00 -1.70 2.08
CA SER A 76 -5.81 -2.74 2.73
C SER A 76 -5.59 -2.75 4.25
N LEU A 77 -4.35 -2.54 4.71
CA LEU A 77 -4.03 -2.44 6.14
C LEU A 77 -4.69 -1.22 6.79
N SER A 78 -4.66 -0.06 6.12
CA SER A 78 -5.29 1.15 6.68
C SER A 78 -6.79 0.96 6.90
N TYR A 79 -7.47 0.28 5.99
CA TYR A 79 -8.89 -0.04 6.14
C TYR A 79 -9.13 -1.07 7.25
N ALA A 80 -8.34 -2.15 7.28
CA ALA A 80 -8.45 -3.19 8.30
C ALA A 80 -8.21 -2.63 9.72
N LEU A 81 -7.22 -1.77 9.90
CA LEU A 81 -6.96 -1.09 11.18
C LEU A 81 -8.09 -0.15 11.58
N ASN A 82 -8.59 0.64 10.64
CA ASN A 82 -9.70 1.55 10.89
C ASN A 82 -10.93 0.82 11.41
N GLU A 83 -11.26 -0.30 10.78
CA GLU A 83 -12.40 -1.14 11.16
C GLU A 83 -12.15 -1.86 12.48
N SER A 84 -11.01 -2.59 12.60
CA SER A 84 -10.74 -3.44 13.76
C SER A 84 -10.56 -2.67 15.06
N LEU A 85 -10.14 -1.40 14.99
CA LEU A 85 -9.90 -0.54 16.13
C LEU A 85 -10.94 0.57 16.29
N ASN A 86 -11.97 0.61 15.43
CA ASN A 86 -13.00 1.65 15.40
C ASN A 86 -12.41 3.08 15.44
N LEU A 87 -11.41 3.35 14.57
CA LEU A 87 -10.67 4.62 14.61
C LEU A 87 -11.48 5.82 14.09
N GLY A 88 -12.59 5.58 13.41
CA GLY A 88 -13.51 6.63 12.93
C GLY A 88 -13.02 7.42 11.72
N PHE A 89 -11.94 7.01 11.04
CA PHE A 89 -11.51 7.64 9.80
C PHE A 89 -12.49 7.33 8.67
N THR A 90 -12.76 8.32 7.83
CA THR A 90 -13.41 8.08 6.55
C THR A 90 -12.52 7.23 5.65
N LYS A 91 -13.10 6.59 4.63
CA LYS A 91 -12.35 5.79 3.67
C LYS A 91 -11.22 6.57 3.00
N ILE A 92 -11.45 7.85 2.72
CA ILE A 92 -10.44 8.71 2.10
C ILE A 92 -9.31 9.08 3.06
N GLU A 93 -9.61 9.39 4.31
CA GLU A 93 -8.60 9.69 5.33
C GLU A 93 -7.71 8.48 5.62
N ALA A 94 -8.29 7.28 5.76
CA ALA A 94 -7.53 6.05 5.92
C ALA A 94 -6.59 5.80 4.71
N ALA A 95 -7.08 6.04 3.49
CA ALA A 95 -6.26 5.92 2.28
C ALA A 95 -5.15 6.98 2.21
N GLN A 96 -5.38 8.19 2.69
CA GLN A 96 -4.36 9.23 2.81
C GLN A 96 -3.25 8.83 3.79
N LYS A 97 -3.58 8.19 4.91
CA LYS A 97 -2.59 7.62 5.85
C LYS A 97 -1.70 6.57 5.18
N ALA A 98 -2.30 5.67 4.39
CA ALA A 98 -1.57 4.67 3.61
C ALA A 98 -0.63 5.32 2.59
N HIS A 99 -1.09 6.35 1.88
CA HIS A 99 -0.28 7.09 0.90
C HIS A 99 0.93 7.76 1.56
N VAL A 100 0.74 8.44 2.69
CA VAL A 100 1.83 9.05 3.46
C VAL A 100 2.84 8.01 3.92
N ALA A 101 2.39 6.82 4.33
CA ALA A 101 3.28 5.73 4.72
C ALA A 101 4.18 5.25 3.57
N GLU A 102 3.62 5.09 2.35
CA GLU A 102 4.39 4.72 1.16
C GLU A 102 5.44 5.76 0.78
N ILE A 103 5.07 7.05 0.80
CA ILE A 103 6.01 8.15 0.51
C ILE A 103 7.17 8.15 1.50
N LYS A 104 6.88 8.04 2.80
CA LYS A 104 7.91 7.99 3.86
C LYS A 104 8.87 6.82 3.69
N CYS A 105 8.35 5.68 3.22
CA CYS A 105 9.15 4.47 2.98
C CYS A 105 9.83 4.46 1.60
N LYS A 106 9.53 5.45 0.72
CA LYS A 106 10.01 5.50 -0.68
C LYS A 106 9.70 4.22 -1.47
N THR A 107 8.53 3.63 -1.24
CA THR A 107 8.09 2.39 -1.88
C THR A 107 7.10 2.59 -3.01
N GLY A 108 6.47 3.76 -3.07
CA GLY A 108 5.55 4.12 -4.15
C GLY A 108 5.11 5.59 -4.08
N LEU A 109 4.86 6.19 -5.24
CA LEU A 109 4.41 7.59 -5.35
C LEU A 109 2.97 7.73 -5.84
N GLY A 110 2.30 6.62 -6.16
CA GLY A 110 0.97 6.72 -6.72
C GLY A 110 0.17 5.42 -6.75
N THR A 111 0.71 4.34 -6.20
CA THR A 111 0.01 3.03 -6.17
C THR A 111 -1.25 3.12 -5.32
N VAL A 112 -1.17 3.74 -4.14
CA VAL A 112 -2.34 3.92 -3.26
C VAL A 112 -3.44 4.72 -3.96
N LEU A 113 -3.09 5.81 -4.66
CA LEU A 113 -4.06 6.59 -5.43
C LEU A 113 -4.73 5.74 -6.51
N GLY A 114 -3.92 5.00 -7.28
CA GLY A 114 -4.43 4.12 -8.33
C GLY A 114 -5.34 3.03 -7.79
N THR A 115 -4.92 2.34 -6.73
CA THR A 115 -5.69 1.25 -6.11
C THR A 115 -6.99 1.76 -5.46
N TYR A 116 -6.96 2.97 -4.90
CA TYR A 116 -8.14 3.60 -4.29
C TYR A 116 -9.27 3.81 -5.30
N TYR A 117 -8.96 4.34 -6.49
CA TYR A 117 -9.96 4.58 -7.53
C TYR A 117 -10.28 3.34 -8.35
N GLY A 118 -9.35 2.40 -8.45
CA GLY A 118 -9.55 1.15 -9.18
C GLY A 118 -9.55 1.29 -10.70
N GLY A 119 -9.77 0.18 -11.40
CA GLY A 119 -9.92 0.13 -12.85
C GLY A 119 -8.67 0.56 -13.63
N ALA A 120 -8.88 0.98 -14.86
CA ALA A 120 -7.85 1.61 -15.70
C ALA A 120 -7.99 3.13 -15.65
N GLN A 121 -6.87 3.83 -15.51
CA GLN A 121 -6.89 5.26 -15.29
C GLN A 121 -5.58 5.94 -15.71
N ILE A 122 -5.68 7.21 -16.07
CA ILE A 122 -4.55 8.12 -16.25
C ILE A 122 -4.49 9.03 -15.00
N ARG A 123 -3.32 9.16 -14.42
CA ARG A 123 -3.07 10.14 -13.36
C ARG A 123 -2.54 11.42 -13.97
N SER A 124 -3.31 12.49 -13.87
CA SER A 124 -2.94 13.81 -14.41
C SER A 124 -2.25 14.70 -13.38
N HIS A 125 -2.52 14.49 -12.09
CA HIS A 125 -1.88 15.24 -11.01
C HIS A 125 -1.45 14.29 -9.87
N PRO A 126 -0.24 14.49 -9.31
CA PRO A 126 0.21 13.71 -8.16
C PRO A 126 -0.60 14.08 -6.91
N GLY A 127 -0.59 13.19 -5.93
CA GLY A 127 -1.23 13.41 -4.63
C GLY A 127 -1.87 12.15 -4.06
N ALA A 128 -2.30 12.27 -2.81
CA ALA A 128 -3.08 11.26 -2.11
C ALA A 128 -4.51 11.16 -2.68
N PRO A 129 -5.27 10.10 -2.36
CA PRO A 129 -6.70 10.05 -2.61
C PRO A 129 -7.41 11.32 -2.13
N GLY A 130 -8.28 11.90 -2.98
CA GLY A 130 -8.93 13.20 -2.73
C GLY A 130 -8.11 14.44 -3.06
N ILE A 131 -6.81 14.31 -3.34
CA ILE A 131 -5.91 15.41 -3.74
C ILE A 131 -5.42 15.20 -5.17
N GLY A 132 -4.86 14.02 -5.46
CA GLY A 132 -4.42 13.64 -6.80
C GLY A 132 -5.59 13.52 -7.76
N LYS A 133 -5.34 13.79 -9.05
CA LYS A 133 -6.37 13.70 -10.08
C LYS A 133 -6.14 12.49 -10.97
N VAL A 134 -7.20 11.72 -11.18
CA VAL A 134 -7.24 10.58 -12.07
C VAL A 134 -8.42 10.69 -13.02
N SER A 135 -8.24 10.22 -14.24
CA SER A 135 -9.29 10.09 -15.26
C SER A 135 -9.44 8.62 -15.62
N PRO A 136 -10.64 8.04 -15.55
CA PRO A 136 -10.85 6.65 -15.91
C PRO A 136 -10.63 6.44 -17.40
N ILE A 137 -10.14 5.25 -17.77
CA ILE A 137 -10.04 4.78 -19.14
C ILE A 137 -11.01 3.62 -19.29
N SER A 138 -11.85 3.68 -20.32
CA SER A 138 -12.72 2.55 -20.66
C SER A 138 -11.89 1.41 -21.26
N ILE A 139 -11.91 0.26 -20.61
CA ILE A 139 -11.36 -0.99 -21.15
C ILE A 139 -12.53 -1.88 -21.54
N THR A 140 -12.48 -2.42 -22.75
CA THR A 140 -13.47 -3.36 -23.26
C THR A 140 -12.91 -4.79 -23.15
N ASN A 141 -13.77 -5.80 -23.24
CA ASN A 141 -13.37 -7.22 -23.27
C ASN A 141 -12.49 -7.60 -24.49
N LYS A 142 -12.27 -6.67 -25.42
CA LYS A 142 -11.37 -6.83 -26.57
C LYS A 142 -9.92 -6.48 -26.23
N ASN A 143 -9.65 -5.87 -25.08
CA ASN A 143 -8.33 -5.49 -24.65
C ASN A 143 -7.72 -6.57 -23.76
N THR A 144 -6.56 -7.07 -24.13
CA THR A 144 -5.79 -8.03 -23.32
C THR A 144 -4.48 -7.35 -22.88
N ILE A 145 -4.15 -7.52 -21.60
CA ILE A 145 -2.90 -7.04 -21.04
C ILE A 145 -2.08 -8.25 -20.63
N ALA A 146 -0.92 -8.41 -21.26
CA ALA A 146 0.07 -9.41 -20.87
C ALA A 146 1.15 -8.77 -19.98
N SER A 147 1.53 -9.44 -18.91
CA SER A 147 2.61 -9.01 -18.05
C SER A 147 3.59 -10.14 -17.78
N PHE A 148 4.88 -9.83 -17.77
CA PHE A 148 5.94 -10.76 -17.47
C PHE A 148 6.75 -10.22 -16.28
N THR A 149 7.05 -11.10 -15.33
CA THR A 149 7.95 -10.79 -14.23
C THR A 149 9.38 -11.10 -14.63
N LEU A 150 10.20 -10.06 -14.80
CA LEU A 150 11.61 -10.20 -15.17
C LEU A 150 12.52 -10.41 -13.95
N GLY A 151 12.04 -10.12 -12.73
CA GLY A 151 12.81 -10.25 -11.51
C GLY A 151 12.38 -9.23 -10.44
N HIS A 152 13.07 -9.25 -9.31
CA HIS A 152 12.81 -8.36 -8.19
C HIS A 152 13.56 -7.04 -8.35
N LEU A 153 12.85 -5.93 -8.35
CA LEU A 153 13.44 -4.58 -8.37
C LEU A 153 12.73 -3.69 -7.32
N PRO A 154 13.35 -3.51 -6.15
CA PRO A 154 12.80 -2.62 -5.13
C PRO A 154 12.69 -1.18 -5.65
N THR A 155 11.51 -0.59 -5.56
CA THR A 155 11.26 0.79 -5.98
C THR A 155 12.17 1.80 -5.27
N SER A 156 12.52 1.53 -4.01
CA SER A 156 13.47 2.35 -3.24
C SER A 156 14.85 2.46 -3.90
N ASN A 157 15.32 1.43 -4.62
CA ASN A 157 16.59 1.47 -5.34
C ASN A 157 16.54 2.48 -6.50
N ILE A 158 15.39 2.62 -7.13
CA ILE A 158 15.17 3.61 -8.20
C ILE A 158 15.02 5.00 -7.58
N LEU A 159 14.14 5.16 -6.60
CA LEU A 159 13.83 6.46 -5.98
C LEU A 159 15.00 7.06 -5.18
N ASN A 160 15.97 6.26 -4.77
CA ASN A 160 17.20 6.74 -4.14
C ASN A 160 18.32 7.04 -5.16
N ASN A 161 18.12 6.76 -6.45
CA ASN A 161 19.11 6.98 -7.49
C ASN A 161 18.76 8.19 -8.37
N SER A 162 19.36 9.34 -8.07
CA SER A 162 19.07 10.60 -8.77
C SER A 162 19.40 10.55 -10.28
N LYS A 163 20.38 9.72 -10.69
CA LYS A 163 20.71 9.55 -12.12
C LYS A 163 19.61 8.78 -12.84
N LEU A 164 19.09 7.71 -12.25
CA LEU A 164 17.98 6.94 -12.82
C LEU A 164 16.70 7.78 -12.90
N ILE A 165 16.40 8.57 -11.86
CA ILE A 165 15.24 9.47 -11.88
C ILE A 165 15.34 10.47 -13.04
N LYS A 166 16.52 11.08 -13.24
CA LYS A 166 16.73 12.00 -14.38
C LYS A 166 16.51 11.31 -15.72
N LEU A 167 17.03 10.10 -15.92
CA LEU A 167 16.84 9.34 -17.14
C LEU A 167 15.37 9.02 -17.43
N ILE A 168 14.61 8.60 -16.42
CA ILE A 168 13.19 8.27 -16.54
C ILE A 168 12.35 9.52 -16.89
N ASN A 169 12.75 10.71 -16.43
CA ASN A 169 12.02 11.96 -16.67
C ASN A 169 12.39 12.63 -18.01
N ILE A 170 13.34 12.10 -18.77
CA ILE A 170 13.72 12.58 -20.12
C ILE A 170 12.91 11.83 -21.20
N LEU A 171 12.36 10.66 -20.90
CA LEU A 171 11.50 9.87 -21.79
C LEU A 171 10.04 10.31 -21.70
#